data_3ab90dc44da72b21d550cbf4afbba408
#
_entry.id   3ab90dc44da72b21d550cbf4afbba408
#
_cell.length_a   1.000
_cell.length_b   1.000
_cell.length_c   1.000
_cell.angle_alpha   90.00
_cell.angle_beta   90.00
_cell.angle_gamma   90.00
#
_symmetry.space_group_name_H-M   'P 1'
#
loop_
_entity.id
_entity.type
_entity.pdbx_description
1 polymer ?
#
loop_
_entity_poly.entity_id
_entity_poly.type
_entity_poly.pdbx_seq_one_letter_code
_entity_poly.pdbx_strand_id
1 'polypeptide(L)'
;IGHVIAWIGILIIARNPSVAPFSVLLVFFWPLTEMTFAIVRRKLSGKALSSPDRMHFHQLIMRGLEILLLANKRRYVSNPVASLIIIGLSSAPVFVAQSLSQENVPAFFAFIGFAVLFVALYLIAKRLLTHLR
;
A
#
# COMPACT_ATOMS: atom_id res chain seq x y z
N ILE A 1 -13.11 -3.21 -11.93
CA ILE A 1 -12.56 -4.11 -10.88
C ILE A 1 -12.69 -3.45 -9.51
N GLY A 2 -12.20 -2.22 -9.25
CA GLY A 2 -12.25 -1.56 -7.94
C GLY A 2 -13.66 -1.44 -7.34
N HIS A 3 -14.66 -1.15 -8.17
CA HIS A 3 -16.07 -1.09 -7.76
C HIS A 3 -16.58 -2.43 -7.23
N VAL A 4 -16.27 -3.52 -7.93
CA VAL A 4 -16.67 -4.89 -7.51
C VAL A 4 -16.04 -5.24 -6.15
N ILE A 5 -14.77 -4.93 -5.97
CA ILE A 5 -14.04 -5.17 -4.72
C ILE A 5 -14.69 -4.38 -3.56
N ALA A 6 -15.03 -3.11 -3.77
CA ALA A 6 -15.71 -2.29 -2.77
C ALA A 6 -17.08 -2.89 -2.38
N TRP A 7 -17.88 -3.33 -3.38
CA TRP A 7 -19.17 -3.99 -3.13
C TRP A 7 -19.03 -5.31 -2.37
N ILE A 8 -18.02 -6.11 -2.68
CA ILE A 8 -17.72 -7.34 -1.90
C ILE A 8 -17.43 -6.99 -0.45
N GLY A 9 -16.61 -5.98 -0.18
CA GLY A 9 -16.34 -5.53 1.20
C GLY A 9 -17.60 -5.11 1.94
N ILE A 10 -18.47 -4.31 1.31
CA ILE A 10 -19.74 -3.87 1.87
C ILE A 10 -20.66 -5.07 2.15
N LEU A 11 -20.77 -6.02 1.20
CA LEU A 11 -21.60 -7.22 1.35
C LEU A 11 -21.12 -8.13 2.48
N ILE A 12 -19.80 -8.26 2.68
CA ILE A 12 -19.24 -9.03 3.80
C ILE A 12 -19.71 -8.44 5.11
N ILE A 13 -19.59 -7.13 5.31
CA ILE A 13 -20.03 -6.44 6.53
C ILE A 13 -21.55 -6.52 6.71
N ALA A 14 -22.31 -6.27 5.64
CA ALA A 14 -23.77 -6.26 5.71
C ALA A 14 -24.38 -7.63 6.01
N ARG A 15 -23.77 -8.72 5.54
CA ARG A 15 -24.25 -10.09 5.76
C ARG A 15 -23.70 -10.76 7.00
N ASN A 16 -22.65 -10.21 7.59
CA ASN A 16 -21.98 -10.78 8.77
C ASN A 16 -21.78 -9.70 9.83
N PRO A 17 -22.78 -9.44 10.67
CA PRO A 17 -22.71 -8.39 11.70
C PRO A 17 -21.57 -8.56 12.71
N SER A 18 -21.04 -9.79 12.85
CA SER A 18 -19.86 -10.09 13.71
C SER A 18 -18.53 -9.65 13.11
N VAL A 19 -18.48 -9.37 11.79
CA VAL A 19 -17.24 -8.98 11.13
C VAL A 19 -16.96 -7.50 11.39
N ALA A 20 -15.79 -7.23 11.92
CA ALA A 20 -15.33 -5.87 12.21
C ALA A 20 -15.07 -5.10 10.91
N PRO A 21 -15.69 -3.92 10.68
CA PRO A 21 -15.46 -3.11 9.48
C PRO A 21 -13.99 -2.75 9.25
N PHE A 22 -13.23 -2.45 10.30
CA PHE A 22 -11.81 -2.14 10.16
C PHE A 22 -10.95 -3.35 9.78
N SER A 23 -11.38 -4.59 10.11
CA SER A 23 -10.70 -5.78 9.60
C SER A 23 -10.87 -5.91 8.08
N VAL A 24 -12.05 -5.62 7.55
CA VAL A 24 -12.28 -5.59 6.11
C VAL A 24 -11.44 -4.50 5.44
N LEU A 25 -11.32 -3.33 6.04
CA LEU A 25 -10.43 -2.27 5.54
C LEU A 25 -8.96 -2.67 5.56
N LEU A 26 -8.51 -3.49 6.52
CA LEU A 26 -7.16 -4.04 6.55
C LEU A 26 -6.91 -5.01 5.38
N VAL A 27 -7.90 -5.79 4.94
CA VAL A 27 -7.76 -6.63 3.73
C VAL A 27 -7.48 -5.77 2.51
N PHE A 28 -8.11 -4.61 2.41
CA PHE A 28 -7.92 -3.66 1.29
C PHE A 28 -6.87 -2.60 1.59
N PHE A 29 -6.09 -2.76 2.66
CA PHE A 29 -5.18 -1.74 3.17
C PHE A 29 -4.23 -1.19 2.09
N TRP A 30 -3.56 -2.08 1.36
CA TRP A 30 -2.51 -1.65 0.44
C TRP A 30 -3.02 -0.75 -0.69
N PRO A 31 -4.00 -1.18 -1.52
CA PRO A 31 -4.50 -0.34 -2.60
C PRO A 31 -5.18 0.94 -2.08
N LEU A 32 -5.87 0.87 -0.94
CA LEU A 32 -6.53 2.01 -0.34
C LEU A 32 -5.53 3.07 0.13
N THR A 33 -4.50 2.65 0.86
CA THR A 33 -3.49 3.55 1.41
C THR A 33 -2.61 4.15 0.30
N GLU A 34 -2.21 3.35 -0.69
CA GLU A 34 -1.40 3.85 -1.81
C GLU A 34 -2.16 4.88 -2.64
N MET A 35 -3.44 4.63 -2.94
CA MET A 35 -4.30 5.56 -3.67
C MET A 35 -4.51 6.86 -2.87
N THR A 36 -4.90 6.76 -1.61
CA THR A 36 -5.14 7.92 -0.74
C THR A 36 -3.87 8.75 -0.58
N PHE A 37 -2.74 8.10 -0.34
CA PHE A 37 -1.45 8.77 -0.21
C PHE A 37 -1.03 9.47 -1.52
N ALA A 38 -1.27 8.86 -2.68
CA ALA A 38 -1.01 9.49 -3.98
C ALA A 38 -1.87 10.74 -4.19
N ILE A 39 -3.16 10.70 -3.83
CA ILE A 39 -4.07 11.84 -3.90
C ILE A 39 -3.58 12.98 -2.99
N VAL A 40 -3.30 12.69 -1.72
CA VAL A 40 -2.81 13.69 -0.75
C VAL A 40 -1.51 14.32 -1.23
N ARG A 41 -0.54 13.51 -1.65
CA ARG A 41 0.75 14.00 -2.16
C ARG A 41 0.59 14.92 -3.38
N ARG A 42 -0.26 14.58 -4.34
CA ARG A 42 -0.53 15.41 -5.52
C ARG A 42 -1.18 16.73 -5.14
N LYS A 43 -2.18 16.68 -4.27
CA LYS A 43 -2.87 17.88 -3.77
C LYS A 43 -1.90 18.83 -3.08
N LEU A 44 -1.03 18.31 -2.20
CA LEU A 44 0.00 19.11 -1.52
C LEU A 44 1.07 19.67 -2.48
N SER A 45 1.30 19.02 -3.60
CA SER A 45 2.27 19.45 -4.61
C SER A 45 1.67 20.34 -5.71
N GLY A 46 0.39 20.73 -5.62
CA GLY A 46 -0.30 21.54 -6.61
C GLY A 46 -0.47 20.87 -7.99
N LYS A 47 -0.32 19.53 -8.08
CA LYS A 47 -0.41 18.77 -9.33
C LYS A 47 -1.83 18.30 -9.59
N ALA A 48 -2.25 18.33 -10.86
CA ALA A 48 -3.54 17.79 -11.26
C ALA A 48 -3.63 16.27 -10.95
N LEU A 49 -4.78 15.83 -10.45
CA LEU A 49 -5.01 14.42 -10.11
C LEU A 49 -4.95 13.50 -11.33
N SER A 50 -5.24 14.03 -12.52
CA SER A 50 -5.18 13.31 -13.80
C SER A 50 -3.77 13.16 -14.38
N SER A 51 -2.76 13.85 -13.81
CA SER A 51 -1.38 13.75 -14.32
C SER A 51 -0.77 12.38 -14.03
N PRO A 52 0.09 11.82 -14.93
CA PRO A 52 0.77 10.56 -14.68
C PRO A 52 1.59 10.59 -13.38
N ASP A 53 1.40 9.60 -12.54
CA ASP A 53 2.15 9.46 -11.29
C ASP A 53 3.24 8.40 -11.43
N ARG A 54 4.48 8.80 -11.28
CA ARG A 54 5.66 7.92 -11.31
C ARG A 54 6.27 7.69 -9.92
N MET A 55 5.50 8.01 -8.86
CA MET A 55 5.94 7.97 -7.46
C MET A 55 5.16 6.95 -6.64
N HIS A 56 4.58 5.92 -7.28
CA HIS A 56 3.99 4.80 -6.57
C HIS A 56 5.06 4.01 -5.80
N PHE A 57 4.69 3.43 -4.66
CA PHE A 57 5.62 2.73 -3.80
C PHE A 57 6.36 1.60 -4.53
N HIS A 58 5.64 0.82 -5.33
CA HIS A 58 6.22 -0.19 -6.23
C HIS A 58 7.34 0.38 -7.11
N GLN A 59 7.13 1.55 -7.72
CA GLN A 59 8.12 2.17 -8.59
C GLN A 59 9.35 2.67 -7.82
N LEU A 60 9.19 3.10 -6.56
CA LEU A 60 10.32 3.48 -5.72
C LEU A 60 11.18 2.27 -5.38
N ILE A 61 10.55 1.14 -4.99
CA ILE A 61 11.26 -0.13 -4.74
C ILE A 61 12.00 -0.57 -6.00
N MET A 62 11.31 -0.62 -7.13
CA MET A 62 11.91 -1.03 -8.41
C MET A 62 13.15 -0.20 -8.74
N ARG A 63 13.06 1.13 -8.61
CA ARG A 63 14.21 2.03 -8.85
C ARG A 63 15.32 1.82 -7.83
N GLY A 64 14.99 1.61 -6.56
CA GLY A 64 15.97 1.29 -5.53
C GLY A 64 16.76 0.03 -5.86
N LEU A 65 16.07 -1.02 -6.30
CA LEU A 65 16.69 -2.27 -6.75
C LEU A 65 17.60 -2.06 -7.98
N GLU A 66 17.15 -1.24 -8.95
CA GLU A 66 17.95 -0.92 -10.14
C GLU A 66 19.26 -0.20 -9.77
N ILE A 67 19.23 0.70 -8.79
CA ILE A 67 20.41 1.47 -8.37
C ILE A 67 21.34 0.65 -7.48
N LEU A 68 20.79 -0.05 -6.47
CA LEU A 68 21.57 -0.70 -5.43
C LEU A 68 22.11 -2.08 -5.83
N LEU A 69 21.32 -2.87 -6.57
CA LEU A 69 21.64 -4.29 -6.79
C LEU A 69 21.99 -4.63 -8.23
N LEU A 70 21.51 -3.90 -9.20
CA LEU A 70 21.54 -4.35 -10.59
C LEU A 70 22.42 -3.51 -11.50
N ALA A 71 23.11 -2.46 -11.01
CA ALA A 71 24.05 -1.57 -11.72
C ALA A 71 23.72 -1.24 -13.21
N ASN A 72 22.78 -1.92 -13.85
CA ASN A 72 22.50 -1.96 -15.28
C ASN A 72 21.00 -2.00 -15.62
N LYS A 73 20.14 -1.22 -14.92
CA LYS A 73 18.71 -0.97 -15.29
C LYS A 73 17.95 -2.19 -15.84
N ARG A 74 18.17 -3.38 -15.27
CA ARG A 74 17.53 -4.64 -15.71
C ARG A 74 16.09 -4.73 -15.21
N ARG A 75 15.18 -3.97 -15.83
CA ARG A 75 13.76 -3.91 -15.46
C ARG A 75 13.05 -5.26 -15.44
N TYR A 76 13.48 -6.19 -16.27
CA TYR A 76 12.93 -7.54 -16.30
C TYR A 76 13.23 -8.35 -15.02
N VAL A 77 14.23 -7.93 -14.23
CA VAL A 77 14.53 -8.52 -12.91
C VAL A 77 13.99 -7.65 -11.78
N SER A 78 14.21 -6.32 -11.82
CA SER A 78 13.80 -5.41 -10.76
C SER A 78 12.28 -5.35 -10.59
N ASN A 79 11.52 -5.47 -11.66
CA ASN A 79 10.06 -5.42 -11.61
C ASN A 79 9.44 -6.65 -10.92
N PRO A 80 9.76 -7.91 -11.27
CA PRO A 80 9.28 -9.06 -10.52
C PRO A 80 9.72 -9.07 -9.05
N VAL A 81 10.96 -8.70 -8.76
CA VAL A 81 11.47 -8.65 -7.38
C VAL A 81 10.73 -7.58 -6.57
N ALA A 82 10.51 -6.38 -7.14
CA ALA A 82 9.71 -5.36 -6.50
C ALA A 82 8.27 -5.84 -6.23
N SER A 83 7.67 -6.58 -7.16
CA SER A 83 6.33 -7.14 -6.99
C SER A 83 6.28 -8.16 -5.85
N LEU A 84 7.28 -9.04 -5.72
CA LEU A 84 7.38 -10.00 -4.61
C LEU A 84 7.50 -9.30 -3.26
N ILE A 85 8.31 -8.24 -3.18
CA ILE A 85 8.44 -7.42 -1.96
C ILE A 85 7.08 -6.79 -1.59
N ILE A 86 6.37 -6.22 -2.57
CA ILE A 86 5.05 -5.61 -2.35
C ILE A 86 4.03 -6.67 -1.90
N ILE A 87 4.01 -7.85 -2.52
CA ILE A 87 3.14 -8.94 -2.11
C ILE A 87 3.42 -9.33 -0.66
N GLY A 88 4.68 -9.49 -0.27
CA GLY A 88 5.05 -9.78 1.11
C GLY A 88 4.60 -8.70 2.09
N LEU A 89 4.83 -7.43 1.77
CA LEU A 89 4.40 -6.30 2.60
C LEU A 89 2.87 -6.17 2.69
N SER A 90 2.16 -6.39 1.58
CA SER A 90 0.71 -6.27 1.54
C SER A 90 -0.03 -7.45 2.19
N SER A 91 0.63 -8.60 2.33
CA SER A 91 0.05 -9.76 3.02
C SER A 91 -0.04 -9.58 4.54
N ALA A 92 0.87 -8.82 5.15
CA ALA A 92 0.88 -8.61 6.60
C ALA A 92 -0.43 -8.01 7.15
N PRO A 93 -0.98 -6.89 6.60
CA PRO A 93 -2.28 -6.39 7.04
C PRO A 93 -3.42 -7.40 6.84
N VAL A 94 -3.35 -8.26 5.82
CA VAL A 94 -4.37 -9.29 5.56
C VAL A 94 -4.35 -10.37 6.65
N PHE A 95 -3.18 -10.84 7.08
CA PHE A 95 -3.07 -11.78 8.20
C PHE A 95 -3.57 -11.18 9.51
N VAL A 96 -3.23 -9.92 9.78
CA VAL A 96 -3.75 -9.22 10.96
C VAL A 96 -5.26 -9.02 10.87
N ALA A 97 -5.80 -8.72 9.69
CA ALA A 97 -7.24 -8.62 9.48
C ALA A 97 -7.97 -9.92 9.84
N GLN A 98 -7.41 -11.07 9.47
CA GLN A 98 -7.99 -12.37 9.80
C GLN A 98 -7.99 -12.61 11.32
N SER A 99 -6.90 -12.29 12.00
CA SER A 99 -6.78 -12.45 13.46
C SER A 99 -7.74 -11.52 14.23
N LEU A 100 -8.01 -10.33 13.68
CA LEU A 100 -8.86 -9.30 14.28
C LEU A 100 -10.25 -9.21 13.63
N SER A 101 -10.71 -10.29 13.01
CA SER A 101 -11.93 -10.29 12.19
C SER A 101 -13.20 -9.86 12.94
N GLN A 102 -13.25 -10.04 14.25
CA GLN A 102 -14.38 -9.65 15.11
C GLN A 102 -14.06 -8.49 16.08
N GLU A 103 -12.84 -7.98 16.06
CA GLU A 103 -12.34 -7.00 17.01
C GLU A 103 -12.12 -5.64 16.33
N ASN A 104 -13.18 -4.81 16.31
CA ASN A 104 -13.16 -3.55 15.55
C ASN A 104 -12.15 -2.53 16.10
N VAL A 105 -12.01 -2.39 17.43
CA VAL A 105 -11.09 -1.42 18.04
C VAL A 105 -9.62 -1.80 17.81
N PRO A 106 -9.18 -3.03 18.08
CA PRO A 106 -7.83 -3.47 17.73
C PRO A 106 -7.55 -3.37 16.22
N ALA A 107 -8.51 -3.73 15.37
CA ALA A 107 -8.38 -3.61 13.91
C ALA A 107 -8.19 -2.15 13.46
N PHE A 108 -8.89 -1.20 14.10
CA PHE A 108 -8.68 0.23 13.86
C PHE A 108 -7.25 0.66 14.20
N PHE A 109 -6.73 0.31 15.38
CA PHE A 109 -5.37 0.66 15.76
C PHE A 109 -4.32 -0.03 14.87
N ALA A 110 -4.56 -1.26 14.47
CA ALA A 110 -3.72 -1.95 13.50
C ALA A 110 -3.70 -1.23 12.14
N PHE A 111 -4.87 -0.77 11.65
CA PHE A 111 -4.96 0.02 10.42
C PHE A 111 -4.13 1.31 10.50
N ILE A 112 -4.23 2.05 11.59
CA ILE A 112 -3.42 3.27 11.81
C ILE A 112 -1.93 2.93 11.89
N GLY A 113 -1.55 1.87 12.61
CA GLY A 113 -0.17 1.41 12.72
C GLY A 113 0.44 1.07 11.35
N PHE A 114 -0.29 0.32 10.52
CA PHE A 114 0.15 0.02 9.15
C PHE A 114 0.21 1.27 8.27
N ALA A 115 -0.71 2.24 8.43
CA ALA A 115 -0.67 3.49 7.69
C ALA A 115 0.57 4.33 8.04
N VAL A 116 0.91 4.42 9.32
CA VAL A 116 2.15 5.10 9.77
C VAL A 116 3.39 4.38 9.23
N LEU A 117 3.42 3.05 9.32
CA LEU A 117 4.51 2.24 8.78
C LEU A 117 4.66 2.44 7.26
N PHE A 118 3.56 2.44 6.51
CA PHE A 118 3.57 2.69 5.06
C PHE A 118 4.20 4.05 4.73
N VAL A 119 3.76 5.11 5.42
CA VAL A 119 4.31 6.46 5.21
C VAL A 119 5.79 6.51 5.56
N ALA A 120 6.20 5.90 6.68
CA ALA A 120 7.60 5.85 7.09
C ALA A 120 8.47 5.13 6.03
N LEU A 121 8.07 3.94 5.59
CA LEU A 121 8.77 3.18 4.55
C LEU A 121 8.83 3.95 3.22
N TYR A 122 7.74 4.61 2.84
CA TYR A 122 7.71 5.45 1.65
C TYR A 122 8.73 6.60 1.73
N LEU A 123 8.76 7.31 2.86
CA LEU A 123 9.68 8.43 3.05
C LEU A 123 11.14 7.97 3.07
N ILE A 124 11.42 6.83 3.70
CA ILE A 124 12.76 6.21 3.71
C ILE A 124 13.17 5.86 2.28
N ALA A 125 12.33 5.15 1.53
CA ALA A 125 12.61 4.78 0.15
C ALA A 125 12.85 6.01 -0.73
N LYS A 126 12.05 7.07 -0.56
CA LYS A 126 12.22 8.32 -1.29
C LYS A 126 13.55 9.01 -0.93
N ARG A 127 13.92 9.09 0.35
CA ARG A 127 15.19 9.69 0.80
C ARG A 127 16.39 8.93 0.25
N LEU A 128 16.39 7.59 0.35
CA LEU A 128 17.46 6.76 -0.19
C LEU A 128 17.67 7.01 -1.68
N LEU A 129 16.59 7.10 -2.46
CA LEU A 129 16.68 7.39 -3.89
C LEU A 129 17.20 8.79 -4.22
N THR A 130 16.99 9.78 -3.34
CA THR A 130 17.53 11.14 -3.54
C THR A 130 19.02 11.23 -3.21
N HIS A 131 19.49 10.43 -2.25
CA HIS A 131 20.93 10.37 -1.89
C HIS A 131 21.78 9.55 -2.86
N LEU A 132 21.17 8.60 -3.58
CA LEU A 132 21.86 7.73 -4.55
C LEU A 132 21.92 8.30 -5.98
N ARG A 133 21.37 9.47 -6.19
CA ARG A 133 21.43 10.23 -7.46
C ARG A 133 22.55 11.26 -7.44
#